data_59c856252fded31f48334ce2bd8e2909
#
_entry.id   59c856252fded31f48334ce2bd8e2909
#
_cell.length_a   1.000
_cell.length_b   1.000
_cell.length_c   1.000
_cell.angle_alpha   90.00
_cell.angle_beta   90.00
_cell.angle_gamma   90.00
#
_symmetry.space_group_name_H-M   'P 1'
#
loop_
_entity.id
_entity.type
_entity.pdbx_description
1 polymer ?
#
loop_
_entity_poly.entity_id
_entity_poly.type
_entity_poly.pdbx_seq_one_letter_code
_entity_poly.pdbx_strand_id
1 'polypeptide(L)' 'MKLIAIDVDGTLLNDRNEIPLENIQVIREAQSTGIEVVIATGRAYFDAAQLMKDAGLTTWIIGANGATIYDPNGTCV' A
#
# COMPACT_ATOMS: atom_id res chain seq x y z
N MET A 1 4.85 0.17 -18.36
CA MET A 1 4.72 0.32 -16.90
C MET A 1 4.25 -0.99 -16.29
N LYS A 2 4.91 -1.45 -15.26
CA LYS A 2 4.48 -2.64 -14.52
C LYS A 2 3.84 -2.20 -13.20
N LEU A 3 2.77 -2.87 -12.81
CA LEU A 3 1.99 -2.50 -11.65
C LEU A 3 1.61 -3.76 -10.87
N ILE A 4 1.76 -3.69 -9.55
CA ILE A 4 1.33 -4.75 -8.64
C ILE A 4 0.30 -4.18 -7.68
N ALA A 5 -0.85 -4.85 -7.56
CA ALA A 5 -1.86 -4.51 -6.58
C ALA A 5 -1.78 -5.49 -5.41
N ILE A 6 -1.72 -4.97 -4.20
CA ILE A 6 -1.60 -5.79 -2.99
C ILE A 6 -2.77 -5.48 -2.06
N ASP A 7 -3.48 -6.53 -1.67
CA ASP A 7 -4.55 -6.42 -0.67
C ASP A 7 -3.93 -6.26 0.73
N VAL A 8 -4.51 -5.38 1.53
CA VAL A 8 -3.98 -5.09 2.87
C VAL A 8 -4.35 -6.19 3.85
N ASP A 9 -5.65 -6.38 4.05
CA ASP A 9 -6.13 -7.31 5.07
C ASP A 9 -6.03 -8.76 4.54
N GLY A 10 -5.38 -9.61 5.33
CA GLY A 10 -5.22 -11.01 4.98
C GLY A 10 -4.03 -11.33 4.09
N THR A 11 -3.37 -10.32 3.50
CA THR A 11 -2.21 -10.53 2.63
C THR A 11 -0.99 -9.75 3.11
N LEU A 12 -1.12 -8.43 3.24
CA LEU A 12 0.00 -7.57 3.62
C LEU A 12 0.26 -7.57 5.13
N LEU A 13 -0.81 -7.56 5.92
CA LEU A 13 -0.72 -7.47 7.38
C LEU A 13 -0.57 -8.84 8.03
N ASN A 14 0.18 -8.87 9.14
CA ASN A 14 0.23 -10.05 10.00
C ASN A 14 -0.91 -10.04 11.02
N ASP A 15 -0.91 -11.00 11.96
CA ASP A 15 -1.95 -11.14 12.97
C ASP A 15 -2.02 -9.96 13.93
N ARG A 16 -0.97 -9.13 13.99
CA ARG A 16 -0.93 -7.94 14.84
C ARG A 16 -1.35 -6.68 14.11
N ASN A 17 -1.86 -6.81 12.88
CA ASN A 17 -2.20 -5.67 12.02
C ASN A 17 -0.98 -4.80 11.72
N GLU A 18 0.18 -5.42 11.61
CA GLU A 18 1.42 -4.74 11.25
C GLU A 18 1.95 -5.31 9.93
N ILE A 19 2.68 -4.50 9.18
CA ILE A 19 3.33 -4.97 7.95
C ILE A 19 4.67 -5.60 8.35
N PRO A 20 4.85 -6.91 8.13
CA PRO A 20 6.13 -7.56 8.46
C PRO A 20 7.28 -6.94 7.68
N LEU A 21 8.46 -6.91 8.28
CA LEU A 21 9.64 -6.33 7.65
C LEU A 21 9.95 -6.97 6.29
N GLU A 22 9.80 -8.28 6.17
CA GLU A 22 10.02 -8.97 4.90
C GLU A 22 9.09 -8.48 3.81
N ASN A 23 7.85 -8.12 4.15
CA ASN A 23 6.91 -7.57 3.17
C ASN A 23 7.31 -6.16 2.76
N ILE A 24 7.78 -5.35 3.70
CA ILE A 24 8.30 -4.01 3.41
C ILE A 24 9.48 -4.10 2.45
N GLN A 25 10.39 -5.03 2.69
CA GLN A 25 11.57 -5.22 1.85
C GLN A 25 11.20 -5.64 0.43
N VAL A 26 10.23 -6.54 0.29
CA VAL A 26 9.76 -6.99 -1.02
C VAL A 26 9.14 -5.83 -1.80
N ILE A 27 8.33 -5.01 -1.14
CA ILE A 27 7.71 -3.84 -1.78
C ILE A 27 8.77 -2.85 -2.23
N ARG A 28 9.73 -2.53 -1.39
CA ARG A 28 10.81 -1.60 -1.73
C ARG A 28 11.66 -2.11 -2.88
N GLU A 29 11.93 -3.41 -2.89
CA GLU A 29 12.69 -4.05 -3.94
C GLU A 29 11.94 -3.95 -5.28
N ALA A 30 10.64 -4.22 -5.27
CA ALA A 30 9.80 -4.08 -6.46
C ALA A 30 9.82 -2.64 -6.97
N GLN A 31 9.67 -1.67 -6.08
CA GLN A 31 9.70 -0.26 -6.45
C GLN A 31 11.05 0.16 -7.05
N SER A 32 12.14 -0.39 -6.53
CA SER A 32 13.47 -0.07 -7.02
C SER A 32 13.71 -0.55 -8.45
N THR A 33 12.93 -1.52 -8.91
CA THR A 33 13.00 -2.01 -10.29
C THR A 33 12.04 -1.30 -11.23
N GLY A 34 11.36 -0.24 -10.75
CA GLY A 34 10.42 0.53 -11.57
C GLY A 34 9.00 0.01 -11.57
N ILE A 35 8.66 -0.91 -10.67
CA ILE A 35 7.30 -1.42 -10.54
C ILE A 35 6.49 -0.48 -9.65
N GLU A 36 5.31 -0.07 -10.13
CA GLU A 36 4.38 0.71 -9.32
C GLU A 36 3.61 -0.22 -8.39
N VAL A 37 3.60 0.10 -7.10
CA VAL A 37 2.89 -0.70 -6.10
C VAL A 37 1.62 0.02 -5.70
N VAL A 38 0.50 -0.69 -5.77
CA VAL A 38 -0.82 -0.18 -5.42
C VAL A 38 -1.37 -1.00 -4.25
N ILE A 39 -1.75 -0.31 -3.20
CA ILE A 39 -2.39 -0.94 -2.05
C ILE A 39 -3.90 -0.84 -2.24
N ALA A 40 -4.58 -1.99 -2.27
CA ALA A 40 -6.02 -2.05 -2.41
C ALA A 40 -6.63 -2.46 -1.06
N THR A 41 -7.59 -1.69 -0.56
CA THR A 41 -8.14 -1.94 0.76
C THR A 41 -9.58 -1.46 0.88
N GLY A 42 -10.38 -2.14 1.72
CA GLY A 42 -11.68 -1.65 2.13
C GLY A 42 -11.61 -0.57 3.20
N ARG A 43 -10.43 -0.33 3.77
CA ARG A 43 -10.23 0.70 4.79
C ARG A 43 -10.34 2.10 4.18
N ALA A 44 -10.65 3.09 5.04
CA ALA A 44 -10.57 4.48 4.62
C ALA A 44 -9.12 4.86 4.30
N TYR A 45 -8.95 5.85 3.40
CA TYR A 45 -7.62 6.27 3.00
C TYR A 45 -6.70 6.57 4.20
N PHE A 46 -7.21 7.28 5.21
CA PHE A 46 -6.39 7.67 6.36
C PHE A 46 -5.77 6.48 7.08
N ASP A 47 -6.52 5.41 7.23
CA ASP A 47 -6.03 4.20 7.89
C ASP A 47 -4.93 3.53 7.06
N ALA A 48 -5.16 3.40 5.76
CA ALA A 48 -4.18 2.79 4.87
C ALA A 48 -2.92 3.66 4.75
N ALA A 49 -3.10 4.97 4.64
CA ALA A 49 -1.98 5.92 4.55
C ALA A 49 -1.12 5.88 5.80
N GLN A 50 -1.73 5.76 6.98
CA GLN A 50 -0.99 5.66 8.22
C GLN A 50 -0.15 4.38 8.28
N LEU A 51 -0.72 3.26 7.84
CA LEU A 51 0.02 2.00 7.77
C LEU A 51 1.25 2.12 6.86
N MET A 52 1.08 2.74 5.69
CA MET A 52 2.20 2.93 4.76
C MET A 52 3.24 3.88 5.33
N LYS A 53 2.81 4.96 5.97
CA LYS A 53 3.71 5.93 6.59
C LYS A 53 4.52 5.28 7.70
N ASP A 54 3.89 4.49 8.55
CA ASP A 54 4.57 3.80 9.64
C ASP A 54 5.60 2.80 9.13
N ALA A 55 5.33 2.20 7.97
CA ALA A 55 6.26 1.27 7.33
C ALA A 55 7.34 1.98 6.50
N GLY A 56 7.26 3.29 6.33
CA GLY A 56 8.18 4.05 5.50
C GLY A 56 7.98 3.80 4.01
N LEU A 57 6.77 3.46 3.60
CA LEU A 57 6.43 3.15 2.21
C LEU A 57 5.64 4.28 1.57
N THR A 58 5.88 4.49 0.28
CA THR A 58 5.17 5.46 -0.53
C THR A 58 4.53 4.72 -1.71
N THR A 59 3.23 4.52 -1.66
CA THR A 59 2.50 3.71 -2.65
C THR A 59 1.22 4.41 -3.09
N TRP A 60 0.69 3.94 -4.23
CA TRP A 60 -0.69 4.26 -4.59
C TRP A 60 -1.62 3.56 -3.61
N ILE A 61 -2.75 4.17 -3.31
CA ILE A 61 -3.76 3.59 -2.41
C ILE A 61 -5.13 3.68 -3.07
N ILE A 62 -5.79 2.52 -3.20
CA ILE A 62 -7.19 2.45 -3.58
C ILE A 62 -7.93 2.05 -2.30
N GLY A 63 -8.66 3.00 -1.73
CA GLY A 63 -9.31 2.81 -0.44
C GLY A 63 -10.82 2.74 -0.56
N ALA A 64 -11.47 2.38 0.56
CA ALA A 64 -12.92 2.33 0.67
C ALA A 64 -13.58 1.53 -0.46
N ASN A 65 -13.02 0.33 -0.74
CA ASN A 65 -13.53 -0.58 -1.78
C ASN A 65 -13.58 0.05 -3.18
N GLY A 66 -12.59 0.85 -3.50
CA GLY A 66 -12.47 1.47 -4.81
C GLY A 66 -13.12 2.84 -4.93
N ALA A 67 -13.68 3.38 -3.84
CA ALA A 67 -14.33 4.69 -3.87
C ALA A 67 -13.33 5.84 -3.98
N THR A 68 -12.07 5.64 -3.56
CA THR A 68 -11.04 6.67 -3.62
C THR A 68 -9.73 6.10 -4.15
N ILE A 69 -9.02 6.90 -4.93
CA ILE A 69 -7.70 6.55 -5.47
C ILE A 69 -6.75 7.70 -5.14
N TYR A 70 -5.65 7.39 -4.48
CA TYR A 70 -4.63 8.37 -4.12
C TYR A 70 -3.29 7.97 -4.72
N ASP A 71 -2.56 8.97 -5.25
CA ASP A 71 -1.22 8.73 -5.78
C ASP A 71 -0.19 8.64 -4.63
N PRO A 72 1.08 8.31 -4.93
CA PRO A 72 2.11 8.20 -3.89
C PRO A 72 2.37 9.49 -3.12
N ASN A 73 1.98 10.63 -3.65
CA ASN A 73 2.13 11.92 -2.96
C ASN A 73 0.95 12.25 -2.05
N GLY A 74 -0.06 11.38 -2.02
CA GLY A 74 -1.24 11.60 -1.20
C GLY A 74 -2.30 12.48 -1.87
N THR A 75 -2.20 12.68 -3.17
CA THR A 75 -3.18 13.46 -3.92
C THR A 75 -4.28 12.55 -4.44
N CYS A 76 -5.53 12.93 -4.17
CA CYS A 76 -6.69 12.20 -4.69
C CYS A 76 -6.80 12.38 -6.19
N VAL A 77 -6.92 11.28 -6.88
CA VAL A 77 -6.99 11.25 -8.35
C VAL A 77 -8.45 11.20 -8.82
#